data_d2cd0d8b93edb946585de226d3559c73
#
_entry.id   d2cd0d8b93edb946585de226d3559c73
#
_cell.length_a   1.000
_cell.length_b   1.000
_cell.length_c   1.000
_cell.angle_alpha   90.00
_cell.angle_beta   90.00
_cell.angle_gamma   90.00
#
_symmetry.space_group_name_H-M   'P 1'
#
loop_
_entity.id
_entity.type
_entity.pdbx_description
1 polymer ?
#
loop_
_entity_poly.entity_id
_entity_poly.type
_entity_poly.pdbx_seq_one_letter_code
_entity_poly.pdbx_strand_id
1 'polypeptide(L)'
;MNRITFFVLFLLISNLVSGQDLKLWYSQPAQNWSEALPIGNSRLGAMVYGGIEREELQLNEETFWAGSPYNNNNPNAIHVLPVVRKLIFGGRNKEAQRLIDANFLTQQHGMSYLTLGSLYLEFPEHQNASGFYRDLNLENATTTTRYQVDNITYTRTTFASFTDNVIIMHIKASKANALNFTIAYNFPLVHKVNVQNDKLTVTCQGKEQEGLKAALRAECQIQVKTNGTLRPAGNALQINEGTE
;
A
#
# COMPACT_ATOMS: atom_id res chain seq x y z
N MET A 1 23.46 -34.26 -41.41
CA MET A 1 22.46 -33.20 -41.13
C MET A 1 23.05 -31.87 -41.60
N ASN A 2 22.49 -31.24 -42.62
CA ASN A 2 23.07 -30.07 -43.26
C ASN A 2 23.03 -28.84 -42.32
N ARG A 3 24.06 -27.99 -42.36
CA ARG A 3 24.15 -26.75 -41.55
C ARG A 3 22.91 -25.87 -41.64
N ILE A 4 22.22 -25.85 -42.78
CA ILE A 4 20.98 -25.14 -43.04
C ILE A 4 19.84 -25.76 -42.23
N THR A 5 19.73 -27.09 -42.12
CA THR A 5 18.70 -27.79 -41.34
C THR A 5 18.84 -27.49 -39.82
N PHE A 6 20.08 -27.35 -39.34
CA PHE A 6 20.34 -26.99 -37.94
C PHE A 6 19.96 -25.53 -37.63
N PHE A 7 20.19 -24.63 -38.58
CA PHE A 7 19.84 -23.20 -38.45
C PHE A 7 18.33 -22.96 -38.45
N VAL A 8 17.60 -23.67 -39.32
CA VAL A 8 16.14 -23.61 -39.39
C VAL A 8 15.51 -24.24 -38.12
N LEU A 9 16.06 -25.32 -37.59
CA LEU A 9 15.61 -25.94 -36.35
C LEU A 9 15.83 -25.00 -35.14
N PHE A 10 16.97 -24.28 -35.10
CA PHE A 10 17.27 -23.29 -34.05
C PHE A 10 16.34 -22.09 -34.10
N LEU A 11 15.99 -21.58 -35.31
CA LEU A 11 15.02 -20.49 -35.51
C LEU A 11 13.58 -20.91 -35.11
N LEU A 12 13.21 -22.18 -35.31
CA LEU A 12 11.90 -22.69 -34.90
C LEU A 12 11.78 -22.85 -33.36
N ILE A 13 12.87 -23.19 -32.68
CA ILE A 13 12.88 -23.33 -31.21
C ILE A 13 12.85 -21.96 -30.52
N SER A 14 13.44 -20.91 -31.12
CA SER A 14 13.43 -19.55 -30.55
C SER A 14 12.03 -18.91 -30.47
N ASN A 15 11.06 -19.38 -31.26
CA ASN A 15 9.68 -18.90 -31.19
C ASN A 15 8.82 -19.61 -30.13
N LEU A 16 9.36 -20.62 -29.43
CA LEU A 16 8.64 -21.32 -28.34
C LEU A 16 8.94 -20.79 -26.94
N VAL A 17 9.84 -19.81 -26.82
CA VAL A 17 10.10 -19.13 -25.56
C VAL A 17 9.04 -18.03 -25.39
N SER A 18 7.86 -18.41 -24.93
CA SER A 18 6.90 -17.44 -24.42
C SER A 18 7.44 -16.92 -23.10
N GLY A 19 7.67 -15.60 -23.03
CA GLY A 19 8.02 -14.96 -21.75
C GLY A 19 6.93 -15.25 -20.71
N GLN A 20 7.34 -15.46 -19.47
CA GLN A 20 6.40 -15.63 -18.37
C GLN A 20 5.72 -14.28 -18.09
N ASP A 21 4.39 -14.26 -17.96
CA ASP A 21 3.68 -13.07 -17.54
C ASP A 21 4.23 -12.58 -16.19
N LEU A 22 4.68 -11.33 -16.14
CA LEU A 22 5.19 -10.70 -14.92
C LEU A 22 4.03 -10.29 -14.00
N LYS A 23 3.34 -11.28 -13.44
CA LYS A 23 2.18 -11.10 -12.57
C LYS A 23 2.22 -11.97 -11.33
N LEU A 24 1.84 -11.38 -10.20
CA LEU A 24 1.44 -12.11 -9.01
C LEU A 24 -0.09 -12.19 -9.02
N TRP A 25 -0.67 -13.38 -9.04
CA TRP A 25 -2.13 -13.53 -9.12
C TRP A 25 -2.68 -14.50 -8.08
N TYR A 26 -3.94 -14.29 -7.69
CA TYR A 26 -4.61 -15.04 -6.65
C TYR A 26 -6.11 -15.22 -7.00
N SER A 27 -6.66 -16.35 -6.57
CA SER A 27 -8.08 -16.69 -6.73
C SER A 27 -8.93 -16.38 -5.49
N GLN A 28 -8.36 -15.71 -4.49
CA GLN A 28 -9.03 -15.33 -3.25
C GLN A 28 -8.60 -13.94 -2.78
N PRO A 29 -9.45 -13.19 -2.07
CA PRO A 29 -9.07 -11.96 -1.37
C PRO A 29 -7.95 -12.20 -0.36
N ALA A 30 -7.19 -11.16 -0.02
CA ALA A 30 -6.24 -11.20 1.09
C ALA A 30 -6.98 -11.26 2.43
N GLN A 31 -6.54 -12.16 3.31
CA GLN A 31 -7.08 -12.30 4.67
C GLN A 31 -6.27 -11.47 5.68
N ASN A 32 -5.03 -11.15 5.33
CA ASN A 32 -4.11 -10.41 6.19
C ASN A 32 -3.14 -9.56 5.35
N TRP A 33 -2.37 -8.72 6.04
CA TRP A 33 -1.47 -7.75 5.41
C TRP A 33 -0.43 -8.39 4.47
N SER A 34 0.13 -9.55 4.84
CA SER A 34 1.17 -10.21 4.04
C SER A 34 0.66 -10.85 2.74
N GLU A 35 -0.66 -10.99 2.61
CA GLU A 35 -1.32 -11.46 1.39
C GLU A 35 -1.79 -10.32 0.47
N ALA A 36 -1.85 -9.10 1.00
CA ALA A 36 -2.27 -7.93 0.24
C ALA A 36 -1.22 -7.54 -0.82
N LEU A 37 -1.66 -6.91 -1.90
CA LEU A 37 -0.81 -6.54 -3.03
C LEU A 37 -0.27 -5.12 -2.85
N PRO A 38 1.06 -4.92 -2.86
CA PRO A 38 1.67 -3.61 -2.67
C PRO A 38 1.63 -2.78 -3.96
N ILE A 39 1.29 -1.50 -3.82
CA ILE A 39 1.51 -0.46 -4.83
C ILE A 39 2.21 0.73 -4.19
N GLY A 40 2.93 1.51 -4.98
CA GLY A 40 3.59 2.71 -4.47
C GLY A 40 4.33 3.50 -5.54
N ASN A 41 4.67 4.74 -5.19
CA ASN A 41 5.39 5.68 -6.06
C ASN A 41 6.62 6.29 -5.37
N SER A 42 7.23 5.61 -4.42
CA SER A 42 8.28 6.01 -3.48
C SER A 42 7.82 6.86 -2.30
N ARG A 43 6.82 7.70 -2.44
CA ARG A 43 6.28 8.56 -1.37
C ARG A 43 5.01 7.99 -0.76
N LEU A 44 4.04 7.67 -1.58
CA LEU A 44 2.78 7.03 -1.18
C LEU A 44 2.87 5.53 -1.41
N GLY A 45 2.29 4.77 -0.50
CA GLY A 45 2.15 3.34 -0.62
C GLY A 45 0.77 2.88 -0.18
N ALA A 46 0.31 1.76 -0.75
CA ALA A 46 -0.87 1.08 -0.28
C ALA A 46 -0.72 -0.43 -0.38
N MET A 47 -1.30 -1.14 0.59
CA MET A 47 -1.56 -2.57 0.51
C MET A 47 -3.02 -2.76 0.10
N VAL A 48 -3.25 -3.37 -1.07
CA VAL A 48 -4.57 -3.60 -1.66
C VAL A 48 -5.01 -5.02 -1.37
N TYR A 49 -6.10 -5.20 -0.63
CA TYR A 49 -6.56 -6.51 -0.16
C TYR A 49 -7.37 -7.26 -1.22
N GLY A 50 -8.07 -6.55 -2.09
CA GLY A 50 -8.94 -7.17 -3.11
C GLY A 50 -10.19 -7.78 -2.49
N GLY A 51 -10.69 -7.26 -1.39
CA GLY A 51 -11.89 -7.75 -0.73
C GLY A 51 -13.15 -7.56 -1.60
N ILE A 52 -14.16 -8.41 -1.45
CA ILE A 52 -15.37 -8.38 -2.28
C ILE A 52 -16.40 -7.44 -1.68
N GLU A 53 -17.00 -7.82 -0.56
CA GLU A 53 -17.97 -7.01 0.18
C GLU A 53 -17.32 -5.77 0.81
N ARG A 54 -16.04 -5.89 1.17
CA ARG A 54 -15.26 -4.83 1.76
C ARG A 54 -13.85 -4.83 1.16
N GLU A 55 -13.56 -3.82 0.36
CA GLU A 55 -12.19 -3.54 -0.06
C GLU A 55 -11.47 -2.73 1.00
N GLU A 56 -10.20 -3.03 1.21
CA GLU A 56 -9.31 -2.26 2.08
C GLU A 56 -8.06 -1.85 1.32
N LEU A 57 -7.73 -0.56 1.39
CA LEU A 57 -6.43 -0.03 1.05
C LEU A 57 -5.78 0.48 2.33
N GLN A 58 -4.80 -0.24 2.84
CA GLN A 58 -4.00 0.25 3.96
C GLN A 58 -2.92 1.20 3.42
N LEU A 59 -2.97 2.45 3.87
CA LEU A 59 -2.20 3.56 3.29
C LEU A 59 -0.96 3.88 4.10
N ASN A 60 0.07 4.31 3.40
CA ASN A 60 1.34 4.78 3.96
C ASN A 60 1.85 6.02 3.22
N GLU A 61 2.58 6.86 3.95
CA GLU A 61 3.38 7.96 3.42
C GLU A 61 4.76 7.94 4.11
N GLU A 62 5.85 8.07 3.34
CA GLU A 62 7.23 7.77 3.76
C GLU A 62 7.74 8.60 4.94
N THR A 63 7.19 9.80 5.15
CA THR A 63 7.68 10.72 6.19
C THR A 63 6.87 10.70 7.48
N PHE A 64 5.80 9.89 7.55
CA PHE A 64 4.91 9.88 8.71
C PHE A 64 5.43 8.97 9.83
N TRP A 65 6.15 9.58 10.79
CA TRP A 65 6.81 8.90 11.91
C TRP A 65 6.29 9.41 13.26
N ALA A 66 6.48 8.62 14.32
CA ALA A 66 6.19 9.03 15.70
C ALA A 66 7.17 10.10 16.21
N GLY A 67 6.79 10.83 17.26
CA GLY A 67 7.65 11.80 17.94
C GLY A 67 7.86 13.09 17.13
N SER A 68 9.03 13.66 17.27
CA SER A 68 9.49 14.89 16.63
C SER A 68 10.99 14.80 16.33
N PRO A 69 11.56 15.69 15.50
CA PRO A 69 13.00 15.73 15.28
C PRO A 69 13.79 15.78 16.60
N TYR A 70 14.83 14.98 16.73
CA TYR A 70 15.67 14.88 17.91
C TYR A 70 17.12 14.57 17.53
N ASN A 71 18.05 14.84 18.46
CA ASN A 71 19.44 14.46 18.29
C ASN A 71 19.66 13.02 18.76
N ASN A 72 19.88 12.12 17.80
CA ASN A 72 20.12 10.69 18.04
C ASN A 72 21.62 10.34 18.21
N ASN A 73 22.49 11.33 18.38
CA ASN A 73 23.91 11.08 18.57
C ASN A 73 24.22 10.85 20.05
N ASN A 74 24.74 9.67 20.38
CA ASN A 74 25.30 9.44 21.71
C ASN A 74 26.74 10.00 21.77
N PRO A 75 27.02 10.99 22.63
CA PRO A 75 28.35 11.60 22.71
C PRO A 75 29.45 10.62 23.14
N ASN A 76 29.10 9.52 23.81
CA ASN A 76 30.05 8.49 24.20
C ASN A 76 30.53 7.62 23.05
N ALA A 77 29.77 7.53 21.97
CA ALA A 77 30.07 6.67 20.80
C ALA A 77 31.45 6.95 20.20
N ILE A 78 31.83 8.22 20.09
CA ILE A 78 33.14 8.63 19.52
C ILE A 78 34.33 8.09 20.32
N HIS A 79 34.21 7.99 21.64
CA HIS A 79 35.28 7.54 22.51
C HIS A 79 35.53 6.04 22.43
N VAL A 80 34.50 5.25 22.18
CA VAL A 80 34.62 3.78 22.07
C VAL A 80 34.79 3.29 20.63
N LEU A 81 34.56 4.14 19.65
CA LEU A 81 34.65 3.78 18.21
C LEU A 81 36.00 3.15 17.80
N PRO A 82 37.20 3.64 18.26
CA PRO A 82 38.46 3.01 17.90
C PRO A 82 38.59 1.57 18.43
N VAL A 83 38.05 1.30 19.63
CA VAL A 83 38.06 -0.04 20.23
C VAL A 83 37.10 -0.97 19.45
N VAL A 84 35.91 -0.48 19.10
CA VAL A 84 34.95 -1.24 18.30
C VAL A 84 35.56 -1.64 16.94
N ARG A 85 36.22 -0.71 16.26
CA ARG A 85 36.94 -0.99 14.98
C ARG A 85 38.00 -2.07 15.15
N LYS A 86 38.83 -1.97 16.19
CA LYS A 86 39.88 -2.96 16.50
C LYS A 86 39.29 -4.35 16.74
N LEU A 87 38.19 -4.43 17.44
CA LEU A 87 37.49 -5.71 17.70
C LEU A 87 36.92 -6.31 16.41
N ILE A 88 36.31 -5.51 15.55
CA ILE A 88 35.77 -5.97 14.27
C ILE A 88 36.89 -6.51 13.37
N PHE A 89 37.98 -5.73 13.21
CA PHE A 89 39.15 -6.17 12.41
C PHE A 89 39.88 -7.39 13.02
N GLY A 90 39.76 -7.61 14.32
CA GLY A 90 40.27 -8.81 15.00
C GLY A 90 39.29 -9.99 15.00
N GLY A 91 38.15 -9.91 14.29
CA GLY A 91 37.14 -10.99 14.24
C GLY A 91 36.32 -11.13 15.52
N ARG A 92 36.45 -10.23 16.49
CA ARG A 92 35.76 -10.27 17.80
C ARG A 92 34.41 -9.57 17.76
N ASN A 93 33.57 -9.97 16.81
CA ASN A 93 32.29 -9.28 16.48
C ASN A 93 31.31 -9.23 17.67
N LYS A 94 31.22 -10.31 18.46
CA LYS A 94 30.33 -10.35 19.64
C LYS A 94 30.70 -9.30 20.71
N GLU A 95 31.99 -9.02 20.88
CA GLU A 95 32.45 -8.01 21.83
C GLU A 95 32.26 -6.61 21.26
N ALA A 96 32.51 -6.42 19.97
CA ALA A 96 32.21 -5.17 19.29
C ALA A 96 30.71 -4.83 19.43
N GLN A 97 29.81 -5.80 19.21
CA GLN A 97 28.37 -5.62 19.36
C GLN A 97 27.99 -5.16 20.77
N ARG A 98 28.51 -5.80 21.81
CA ARG A 98 28.24 -5.39 23.21
C ARG A 98 28.64 -3.94 23.49
N LEU A 99 29.81 -3.50 22.97
CA LEU A 99 30.24 -2.10 23.11
C LEU A 99 29.35 -1.13 22.33
N ILE A 100 28.89 -1.52 21.13
CA ILE A 100 27.97 -0.73 20.33
C ILE A 100 26.64 -0.58 21.08
N ASP A 101 26.06 -1.67 21.53
CA ASP A 101 24.76 -1.66 22.25
C ASP A 101 24.80 -0.79 23.50
N ALA A 102 25.94 -0.80 24.22
CA ALA A 102 26.11 -0.03 25.44
C ALA A 102 26.42 1.47 25.25
N ASN A 103 26.96 1.88 24.08
CA ASN A 103 27.53 3.22 23.94
C ASN A 103 27.05 4.00 22.69
N PHE A 104 26.40 3.35 21.72
CA PHE A 104 25.97 4.03 20.48
C PHE A 104 24.52 4.43 20.49
N LEU A 105 23.67 3.69 21.22
CA LEU A 105 22.26 4.01 21.33
C LEU A 105 22.02 5.15 22.32
N THR A 106 21.08 5.99 22.02
CA THR A 106 20.54 6.97 22.96
C THR A 106 19.26 6.43 23.61
N GLN A 107 18.76 7.09 24.63
CA GLN A 107 17.48 6.74 25.25
C GLN A 107 16.32 6.93 24.25
N GLN A 108 16.42 7.94 23.39
CA GLN A 108 15.43 8.22 22.33
C GLN A 108 15.96 7.67 21.00
N HIS A 109 15.57 6.47 20.63
CA HIS A 109 15.96 5.84 19.36
C HIS A 109 14.83 4.99 18.79
N GLY A 110 14.86 4.76 17.49
CA GLY A 110 13.92 3.87 16.84
C GLY A 110 12.50 4.39 16.85
N MET A 111 12.27 5.65 16.48
CA MET A 111 10.90 6.18 16.29
C MET A 111 10.11 5.29 15.33
N SER A 112 8.86 5.00 15.71
CA SER A 112 7.99 4.12 14.92
C SER A 112 7.55 4.79 13.63
N TYR A 113 7.63 4.06 12.53
CA TYR A 113 6.93 4.40 11.31
C TYR A 113 5.43 4.23 11.52
N LEU A 114 4.63 5.18 11.09
CA LEU A 114 3.20 5.19 11.30
C LEU A 114 2.45 4.92 10.00
N THR A 115 1.39 4.10 10.08
CA THR A 115 0.44 3.98 8.98
C THR A 115 -0.35 5.27 8.81
N LEU A 116 -0.85 5.53 7.61
CA LEU A 116 -1.89 6.55 7.36
C LEU A 116 -3.31 6.01 7.54
N GLY A 117 -3.47 4.80 8.10
CA GLY A 117 -4.78 4.17 8.27
C GLY A 117 -5.25 3.44 7.03
N SER A 118 -6.56 3.18 6.96
CA SER A 118 -7.16 2.39 5.90
C SER A 118 -8.36 3.10 5.27
N LEU A 119 -8.39 3.08 3.95
CA LEU A 119 -9.56 3.43 3.14
C LEU A 119 -10.39 2.16 2.92
N TYR A 120 -11.67 2.21 3.22
CA TYR A 120 -12.61 1.13 3.02
C TYR A 120 -13.65 1.48 1.97
N LEU A 121 -13.95 0.51 1.12
CA LEU A 121 -15.08 0.57 0.21
C LEU A 121 -16.01 -0.59 0.56
N GLU A 122 -17.22 -0.29 1.00
CA GLU A 122 -18.21 -1.27 1.44
C GLU A 122 -19.26 -1.50 0.35
N PHE A 123 -19.39 -2.74 -0.11
CA PHE A 123 -20.33 -3.20 -1.13
C PHE A 123 -21.32 -4.19 -0.53
N PRO A 124 -22.37 -3.72 0.16
CA PRO A 124 -23.25 -4.58 0.98
C PRO A 124 -24.02 -5.64 0.19
N GLU A 125 -24.17 -5.48 -1.12
CA GLU A 125 -24.92 -6.40 -1.98
C GLU A 125 -24.03 -7.43 -2.70
N HIS A 126 -22.72 -7.49 -2.41
CA HIS A 126 -21.77 -8.35 -3.13
C HIS A 126 -21.49 -9.71 -2.42
N GLN A 127 -22.44 -10.22 -1.62
CA GLN A 127 -22.24 -11.41 -0.77
C GLN A 127 -22.05 -12.72 -1.54
N ASN A 128 -22.69 -12.89 -2.72
CA ASN A 128 -22.66 -14.12 -3.50
C ASN A 128 -21.76 -14.01 -4.73
N ALA A 129 -20.56 -13.50 -4.54
CA ALA A 129 -19.62 -13.30 -5.65
C ALA A 129 -19.02 -14.62 -6.16
N SER A 130 -18.82 -14.69 -7.46
CA SER A 130 -18.17 -15.79 -8.18
C SER A 130 -17.10 -15.31 -9.12
N GLY A 131 -16.27 -16.21 -9.65
CA GLY A 131 -15.26 -15.89 -10.66
C GLY A 131 -14.21 -14.89 -10.16
N PHE A 132 -13.88 -14.94 -8.88
CA PHE A 132 -12.92 -14.02 -8.25
C PHE A 132 -11.52 -14.18 -8.83
N TYR A 133 -10.87 -13.06 -9.09
CA TYR A 133 -9.49 -12.96 -9.53
C TYR A 133 -8.91 -11.64 -9.04
N ARG A 134 -7.67 -11.66 -8.57
CA ARG A 134 -6.86 -10.46 -8.32
C ARG A 134 -5.42 -10.68 -8.77
N ASP A 135 -4.78 -9.62 -9.24
CA ASP A 135 -3.37 -9.63 -9.62
C ASP A 135 -2.64 -8.33 -9.29
N LEU A 136 -1.31 -8.43 -9.26
CA LEU A 136 -0.38 -7.32 -9.40
C LEU A 136 0.42 -7.55 -10.68
N ASN A 137 0.24 -6.70 -11.65
CA ASN A 137 1.02 -6.66 -12.86
C ASN A 137 2.33 -5.88 -12.59
N LEU A 138 3.47 -6.58 -12.68
CA LEU A 138 4.79 -6.01 -12.38
C LEU A 138 5.35 -5.14 -13.51
N GLU A 139 4.80 -5.21 -14.73
CA GLU A 139 5.25 -4.38 -15.86
C GLU A 139 4.75 -2.93 -15.73
N ASN A 140 3.51 -2.77 -15.27
CA ASN A 140 2.86 -1.47 -15.17
C ASN A 140 2.51 -1.05 -13.74
N ALA A 141 2.91 -1.85 -12.74
CA ALA A 141 2.70 -1.61 -11.31
C ALA A 141 1.22 -1.36 -10.95
N THR A 142 0.28 -2.11 -11.59
CA THR A 142 -1.15 -2.02 -11.31
C THR A 142 -1.68 -3.26 -10.62
N THR A 143 -2.60 -3.08 -9.67
CA THR A 143 -3.40 -4.19 -9.14
C THR A 143 -4.76 -4.22 -9.82
N THR A 144 -5.27 -5.41 -10.08
CA THR A 144 -6.63 -5.62 -10.59
C THR A 144 -7.36 -6.60 -9.68
N THR A 145 -8.59 -6.27 -9.31
CA THR A 145 -9.53 -7.19 -8.66
C THR A 145 -10.78 -7.30 -9.53
N ARG A 146 -11.18 -8.52 -9.86
CA ARG A 146 -12.35 -8.81 -10.69
C ARG A 146 -13.17 -9.95 -10.09
N TYR A 147 -14.49 -9.79 -10.09
CA TYR A 147 -15.46 -10.81 -9.67
C TYR A 147 -16.83 -10.55 -10.29
N GLN A 148 -17.77 -11.46 -10.11
CA GLN A 148 -19.14 -11.37 -10.61
C GLN A 148 -20.14 -11.51 -9.47
N VAL A 149 -21.20 -10.69 -9.50
CA VAL A 149 -22.40 -10.82 -8.69
C VAL A 149 -23.60 -10.67 -9.60
N ASP A 150 -24.56 -11.57 -9.56
CA ASP A 150 -25.77 -11.56 -10.40
C ASP A 150 -25.50 -11.33 -11.90
N ASN A 151 -24.48 -12.00 -12.45
CA ASN A 151 -23.99 -11.86 -13.83
C ASN A 151 -23.42 -10.47 -14.19
N ILE A 152 -23.21 -9.59 -13.22
CA ILE A 152 -22.53 -8.32 -13.39
C ILE A 152 -21.06 -8.49 -13.00
N THR A 153 -20.16 -8.16 -13.91
CA THR A 153 -18.71 -8.16 -13.63
C THR A 153 -18.32 -6.82 -13.03
N TYR A 154 -17.67 -6.88 -11.90
CA TYR A 154 -17.05 -5.73 -11.22
C TYR A 154 -15.54 -5.82 -11.36
N THR A 155 -14.92 -4.71 -11.75
CA THR A 155 -13.46 -4.61 -11.90
C THR A 155 -12.97 -3.37 -11.15
N ARG A 156 -11.94 -3.55 -10.34
CA ARG A 156 -11.20 -2.48 -9.66
C ARG A 156 -9.75 -2.53 -10.10
N THR A 157 -9.24 -1.44 -10.64
CA THR A 157 -7.83 -1.30 -11.03
C THR A 157 -7.21 -0.18 -10.21
N THR A 158 -6.11 -0.48 -9.52
CA THR A 158 -5.46 0.48 -8.62
C THR A 158 -3.99 0.62 -8.96
N PHE A 159 -3.49 1.85 -8.94
CA PHE A 159 -2.08 2.17 -9.15
C PHE A 159 -1.68 3.45 -8.41
N ALA A 160 -0.40 3.63 -8.20
CA ALA A 160 0.16 4.87 -7.66
C ALA A 160 0.88 5.63 -8.79
N SER A 161 0.40 6.86 -9.09
CA SER A 161 1.06 7.75 -10.05
C SER A 161 2.31 8.36 -9.44
N PHE A 162 3.46 8.22 -10.11
CA PHE A 162 4.70 8.86 -9.70
C PHE A 162 4.68 10.36 -10.01
N THR A 163 4.18 10.73 -11.17
CA THR A 163 4.17 12.12 -11.65
C THR A 163 3.22 13.00 -10.86
N ASP A 164 2.01 12.49 -10.58
CA ASP A 164 0.95 13.28 -9.93
C ASP A 164 0.95 13.10 -8.40
N ASN A 165 1.75 12.14 -7.89
CA ASN A 165 1.83 11.80 -6.47
C ASN A 165 0.46 11.49 -5.84
N VAL A 166 -0.31 10.62 -6.50
CA VAL A 166 -1.63 10.16 -6.07
C VAL A 166 -1.75 8.64 -6.21
N ILE A 167 -2.63 8.04 -5.42
CA ILE A 167 -3.12 6.68 -5.65
C ILE A 167 -4.48 6.80 -6.33
N ILE A 168 -4.67 6.07 -7.42
CA ILE A 168 -5.90 6.07 -8.22
C ILE A 168 -6.50 4.66 -8.16
N MET A 169 -7.80 4.59 -7.86
CA MET A 169 -8.60 3.38 -8.00
C MET A 169 -9.72 3.65 -8.99
N HIS A 170 -9.72 2.93 -10.11
CA HIS A 170 -10.80 2.93 -11.09
C HIS A 170 -11.71 1.72 -10.83
N ILE A 171 -13.00 1.97 -10.66
CA ILE A 171 -14.01 0.94 -10.36
C ILE A 171 -15.03 0.95 -11.49
N LYS A 172 -15.32 -0.24 -12.05
CA LYS A 172 -16.25 -0.39 -13.17
C LYS A 172 -17.17 -1.58 -12.97
N ALA A 173 -18.45 -1.40 -13.28
CA ALA A 173 -19.44 -2.46 -13.45
C ALA A 173 -19.73 -2.70 -14.93
N SER A 174 -19.95 -3.97 -15.33
CA SER A 174 -20.32 -4.32 -16.72
C SER A 174 -21.76 -3.94 -17.10
N LYS A 175 -22.56 -3.56 -16.11
CA LYS A 175 -23.95 -3.10 -16.29
C LYS A 175 -24.06 -1.66 -15.81
N ALA A 176 -24.79 -0.84 -16.55
CA ALA A 176 -25.07 0.54 -16.18
C ALA A 176 -25.83 0.62 -14.85
N ASN A 177 -25.50 1.63 -14.05
CA ASN A 177 -26.14 1.95 -12.77
C ASN A 177 -26.07 0.82 -11.71
N ALA A 178 -25.02 0.00 -11.76
CA ALA A 178 -24.86 -1.16 -10.86
C ALA A 178 -23.85 -0.94 -9.74
N LEU A 179 -23.16 0.20 -9.68
CA LEU A 179 -22.24 0.50 -8.59
C LEU A 179 -22.98 1.21 -7.45
N ASN A 180 -23.11 0.47 -6.33
CA ASN A 180 -23.64 0.98 -5.06
C ASN A 180 -22.66 0.62 -3.95
N PHE A 181 -22.01 1.61 -3.37
CA PHE A 181 -21.05 1.38 -2.30
C PHE A 181 -20.79 2.64 -1.46
N THR A 182 -20.18 2.45 -0.30
CA THR A 182 -19.81 3.52 0.60
C THR A 182 -18.29 3.57 0.76
N ILE A 183 -17.72 4.78 0.75
CA ILE A 183 -16.31 5.04 1.02
C ILE A 183 -16.19 5.59 2.42
N ALA A 184 -15.42 4.91 3.27
CA ALA A 184 -15.12 5.31 4.64
C ALA A 184 -13.62 5.25 4.90
N TYR A 185 -13.18 5.95 5.93
CA TYR A 185 -11.78 5.97 6.35
C TYR A 185 -11.67 5.67 7.83
N ASN A 186 -10.69 4.85 8.20
CA ASN A 186 -10.34 4.58 9.59
C ASN A 186 -8.86 4.83 9.84
N PHE A 187 -8.56 5.43 10.97
CA PHE A 187 -7.20 5.71 11.39
C PHE A 187 -7.04 5.35 12.88
N PRO A 188 -5.98 4.60 13.25
CA PRO A 188 -5.84 4.08 14.61
C PRO A 188 -5.47 5.13 15.66
N LEU A 189 -5.05 6.32 15.24
CA LEU A 189 -4.68 7.43 16.13
C LEU A 189 -5.72 8.55 16.08
N VAL A 190 -5.43 9.67 16.75
CA VAL A 190 -6.30 10.86 16.75
C VAL A 190 -6.47 11.40 15.35
N HIS A 191 -7.71 11.52 14.91
CA HIS A 191 -8.05 12.03 13.58
C HIS A 191 -9.40 12.73 13.54
N LYS A 192 -9.64 13.45 12.46
CA LYS A 192 -10.94 14.05 12.12
C LYS A 192 -11.24 13.77 10.67
N VAL A 193 -12.48 13.40 10.39
CA VAL A 193 -13.00 13.20 9.04
C VAL A 193 -13.95 14.35 8.72
N ASN A 194 -13.77 14.96 7.56
CA ASN A 194 -14.65 15.98 7.01
C ASN A 194 -15.09 15.55 5.60
N VAL A 195 -16.39 15.57 5.37
CA VAL A 195 -16.98 15.19 4.07
C VAL A 195 -17.67 16.39 3.47
N GLN A 196 -17.26 16.81 2.29
CA GLN A 196 -17.86 17.93 1.55
C GLN A 196 -17.98 17.56 0.08
N ASN A 197 -19.19 17.61 -0.45
CA ASN A 197 -19.49 17.27 -1.84
C ASN A 197 -18.94 15.88 -2.23
N ASP A 198 -17.94 15.87 -3.08
CA ASP A 198 -17.26 14.70 -3.65
C ASP A 198 -15.89 14.39 -3.00
N LYS A 199 -15.59 15.07 -1.87
CA LYS A 199 -14.31 14.94 -1.17
C LYS A 199 -14.49 14.51 0.28
N LEU A 200 -13.67 13.54 0.69
CA LEU A 200 -13.46 13.16 2.08
C LEU A 200 -12.04 13.56 2.47
N THR A 201 -11.92 14.39 3.50
CA THR A 201 -10.64 14.88 4.02
C THR A 201 -10.44 14.33 5.43
N VAL A 202 -9.31 13.70 5.66
CA VAL A 202 -8.93 13.15 6.96
C VAL A 202 -7.67 13.86 7.46
N THR A 203 -7.78 14.52 8.61
CA THR A 203 -6.60 15.09 9.28
C THR A 203 -6.18 14.18 10.41
N CYS A 204 -4.93 13.73 10.38
CA CYS A 204 -4.34 12.80 11.32
C CYS A 204 -3.23 13.46 12.12
N GLN A 205 -3.08 13.08 13.38
CA GLN A 205 -1.96 13.46 14.20
C GLN A 205 -1.12 12.23 14.52
N GLY A 206 0.21 12.36 14.44
CA GLY A 206 1.14 11.34 14.88
C GLY A 206 1.04 11.07 16.38
N LYS A 207 1.83 10.14 16.90
CA LYS A 207 1.85 9.82 18.32
C LYS A 207 3.16 10.26 18.98
N GLU A 208 3.08 10.53 20.27
CA GLU A 208 4.24 10.69 21.15
C GLU A 208 4.99 9.35 21.29
N GLN A 209 6.31 9.40 21.35
CA GLN A 209 7.14 8.25 21.63
C GLN A 209 8.45 8.67 22.32
N GLU A 210 8.92 7.89 23.31
CA GLU A 210 10.17 8.12 24.05
C GLU A 210 10.29 9.54 24.64
N GLY A 211 9.16 10.11 25.11
CA GLY A 211 9.09 11.46 25.66
C GLY A 211 9.13 12.58 24.59
N LEU A 212 9.20 12.25 23.31
CA LEU A 212 9.13 13.19 22.20
C LEU A 212 7.68 13.37 21.76
N LYS A 213 7.17 14.60 21.87
CA LYS A 213 5.78 14.94 21.50
C LYS A 213 5.54 14.67 20.02
N ALA A 214 4.30 14.32 19.69
CA ALA A 214 3.86 14.19 18.30
C ALA A 214 3.93 15.53 17.57
N ALA A 215 4.87 15.71 16.66
CA ALA A 215 5.00 16.92 15.85
C ALA A 215 4.34 16.80 14.47
N LEU A 216 4.34 15.59 13.90
CA LEU A 216 3.83 15.36 12.55
C LEU A 216 2.31 15.32 12.52
N ARG A 217 1.77 15.94 11.48
CA ARG A 217 0.36 15.87 11.07
C ARG A 217 0.29 15.49 9.62
N ALA A 218 -0.69 14.69 9.26
CA ALA A 218 -0.98 14.32 7.88
C ALA A 218 -2.39 14.74 7.52
N GLU A 219 -2.59 15.09 6.26
CA GLU A 219 -3.91 15.25 5.66
C GLU A 219 -4.01 14.28 4.48
N CYS A 220 -5.01 13.42 4.51
CA CYS A 220 -5.36 12.53 3.42
C CYS A 220 -6.63 13.04 2.76
N GLN A 221 -6.59 13.27 1.45
CA GLN A 221 -7.73 13.71 0.66
C GLN A 221 -8.15 12.60 -0.30
N ILE A 222 -9.40 12.19 -0.21
CA ILE A 222 -10.03 11.23 -1.12
C ILE A 222 -11.03 12.00 -1.96
N GLN A 223 -10.76 12.09 -3.28
CA GLN A 223 -11.62 12.72 -4.27
C GLN A 223 -12.35 11.63 -5.04
N VAL A 224 -13.68 11.72 -5.13
CA VAL A 224 -14.51 10.77 -5.87
C VAL A 224 -15.06 11.42 -7.12
N LYS A 225 -14.98 10.71 -8.24
CA LYS A 225 -15.64 11.06 -9.51
C LYS A 225 -16.48 9.87 -9.94
N THR A 226 -17.72 10.08 -10.30
CA THR A 226 -18.63 9.03 -10.72
C THR A 226 -19.68 9.59 -11.69
N ASN A 227 -20.22 8.73 -12.55
CA ASN A 227 -21.40 9.03 -13.36
C ASN A 227 -22.72 8.68 -12.64
N GLY A 228 -22.65 8.17 -11.41
CA GLY A 228 -23.80 7.94 -10.53
C GLY A 228 -24.10 9.12 -9.61
N THR A 229 -24.91 8.88 -8.59
CA THR A 229 -25.23 9.85 -7.53
C THR A 229 -24.24 9.72 -6.39
N LEU A 230 -23.65 10.83 -5.96
CA LEU A 230 -22.73 10.93 -4.83
C LEU A 230 -23.36 11.74 -3.70
N ARG A 231 -23.34 11.21 -2.46
CA ARG A 231 -23.92 11.87 -1.29
C ARG A 231 -23.03 11.69 -0.06
N PRO A 232 -22.87 12.73 0.77
CA PRO A 232 -22.33 12.59 2.13
C PRO A 232 -23.24 11.69 2.99
N ALA A 233 -22.63 10.78 3.76
CA ALA A 233 -23.29 9.88 4.68
C ALA A 233 -22.53 9.84 6.02
N GLY A 234 -22.73 10.86 6.87
CA GLY A 234 -21.94 11.05 8.08
C GLY A 234 -20.45 11.32 7.76
N ASN A 235 -19.56 10.46 8.24
CA ASN A 235 -18.12 10.50 7.96
C ASN A 235 -17.71 9.69 6.71
N ALA A 236 -18.64 9.42 5.80
CA ALA A 236 -18.45 8.61 4.61
C ALA A 236 -19.05 9.27 3.38
N LEU A 237 -18.66 8.79 2.20
CA LEU A 237 -19.27 9.12 0.91
C LEU A 237 -20.03 7.91 0.40
N GLN A 238 -21.28 8.10 0.01
CA GLN A 238 -22.11 7.05 -0.60
C GLN A 238 -22.27 7.30 -2.08
N ILE A 239 -22.01 6.26 -2.87
CA ILE A 239 -22.20 6.21 -4.31
C ILE A 239 -23.40 5.30 -4.61
N ASN A 240 -24.31 5.76 -5.46
CA ASN A 240 -25.45 4.98 -5.91
C ASN A 240 -25.60 5.13 -7.42
N GLU A 241 -26.03 4.02 -8.06
CA GLU A 241 -26.35 3.95 -9.48
C GLU A 241 -25.19 4.39 -10.39
N GLY A 242 -23.95 4.18 -9.97
CA GLY A 242 -22.77 4.40 -10.80
C GLY A 242 -22.54 3.26 -11.80
N THR A 243 -21.75 3.55 -12.81
CA THR A 243 -21.21 2.55 -13.74
C THR A 243 -19.68 2.55 -13.66
N GLU A 244 -19.11 3.70 -13.40
CA GLU A 244 -17.69 3.94 -13.14
C GLU A 244 -17.49 5.16 -12.22
#